data_0e97732b2865acbf5a41cac70d3b2f97
#
_entry.id   0e97732b2865acbf5a41cac70d3b2f97
#
_cell.length_a   1.000
_cell.length_b   1.000
_cell.length_c   1.000
_cell.angle_alpha   90.00
_cell.angle_beta   90.00
_cell.angle_gamma   90.00
#
_symmetry.space_group_name_H-M   'P 1'
#
loop_
_entity.id
_entity.type
_entity.pdbx_description
1 polymer ?
#
loop_
_entity_poly.entity_id
_entity_poly.type
_entity_poly.pdbx_seq_one_letter_code
_entity_poly.pdbx_strand_id
1 'polypeptide(L)'
;MQYKILPLEKIEKIRTNYIQITIKDEDLASQCNPGNFFQIKADITSQNWRLFKPISVYDIEEESISFLIKVIGGGTRALAALKTGDKLKIYGPLGNAFPLRQDSKILMVSGGTGYPPLAFLKKRLDSSNNILFLHGGASKDDVFPCDCSYTIDGSFGNKGIVTKDIADLLKKESFDCIYSCGPVNMLKTLAQIVAPIPHYVSMEAYMACGVGVCYGCVIPTNEGYLRVCYDGPIFEAEKILWKEL
;
A
#
# COMPACT_ATOMS: atom_id res chain seq x y z
N MET A 1 -6.72 6.75 -16.50
CA MET A 1 -6.85 5.27 -16.41
C MET A 1 -6.76 4.66 -17.79
N GLN A 2 -5.88 3.69 -17.99
CA GLN A 2 -5.65 3.02 -19.28
C GLN A 2 -5.59 1.48 -19.06
N TYR A 3 -6.12 0.70 -20.01
CA TYR A 3 -5.93 -0.74 -20.07
C TYR A 3 -4.82 -1.06 -21.05
N LYS A 4 -3.81 -1.80 -20.60
CA LYS A 4 -2.68 -2.23 -21.43
C LYS A 4 -2.33 -3.70 -21.20
N ILE A 5 -1.69 -4.29 -22.19
CA ILE A 5 -1.03 -5.60 -22.07
C ILE A 5 0.45 -5.32 -22.29
N LEU A 6 1.23 -5.41 -21.24
CA LEU A 6 2.65 -5.06 -21.25
C LEU A 6 3.52 -6.29 -20.97
N PRO A 7 4.71 -6.36 -21.58
CA PRO A 7 5.70 -7.35 -21.18
C PRO A 7 6.21 -7.04 -19.77
N LEU A 8 6.44 -8.09 -18.99
CA LEU A 8 7.12 -7.99 -17.72
C LEU A 8 8.60 -7.70 -17.97
N GLU A 9 9.09 -6.53 -17.55
CA GLU A 9 10.49 -6.14 -17.72
C GLU A 9 11.39 -6.93 -16.78
N LYS A 10 10.96 -7.05 -15.51
CA LYS A 10 11.73 -7.74 -14.48
C LYS A 10 10.83 -8.41 -13.46
N ILE A 11 11.27 -9.56 -12.97
CA ILE A 11 10.69 -10.23 -11.80
C ILE A 11 11.80 -10.74 -10.91
N GLU A 12 11.70 -10.44 -9.61
CA GLU A 12 12.69 -10.79 -8.61
C GLU A 12 12.02 -11.35 -7.36
N LYS A 13 12.61 -12.39 -6.79
CA LYS A 13 12.24 -12.87 -5.47
C LYS A 13 12.95 -12.04 -4.42
N ILE A 14 12.21 -11.23 -3.66
CA ILE A 14 12.77 -10.31 -2.65
C ILE A 14 12.89 -10.98 -1.29
N ARG A 15 11.88 -11.79 -0.90
CA ARG A 15 11.83 -12.56 0.34
C ARG A 15 11.18 -13.92 0.08
N THR A 16 11.05 -14.75 1.09
CA THR A 16 10.44 -16.08 0.96
C THR A 16 9.09 -16.04 0.25
N ASN A 17 8.23 -15.10 0.65
CA ASN A 17 6.88 -14.95 0.10
C ASN A 17 6.66 -13.60 -0.59
N TYR A 18 7.71 -12.92 -1.03
CA TYR A 18 7.61 -11.64 -1.72
C TYR A 18 8.35 -11.64 -3.03
N ILE A 19 7.69 -11.13 -4.05
CA ILE A 19 8.26 -10.83 -5.36
C ILE A 19 8.14 -9.34 -5.64
N GLN A 20 9.07 -8.82 -6.41
CA GLN A 20 8.95 -7.53 -7.07
C GLN A 20 8.78 -7.79 -8.55
N ILE A 21 7.77 -7.17 -9.16
CA ILE A 21 7.59 -7.13 -10.60
C ILE A 21 7.76 -5.69 -11.08
N THR A 22 8.37 -5.53 -12.25
CA THR A 22 8.60 -4.22 -12.89
C THR A 22 8.08 -4.27 -14.32
N ILE A 23 7.35 -3.24 -14.71
CA ILE A 23 6.90 -2.98 -16.09
C ILE A 23 7.46 -1.64 -16.53
N LYS A 24 7.60 -1.45 -17.85
CA LYS A 24 8.08 -0.21 -18.43
C LYS A 24 7.00 0.44 -19.28
N ASP A 25 6.60 1.66 -18.93
CA ASP A 25 5.65 2.47 -19.68
C ASP A 25 5.69 3.94 -19.21
N GLU A 26 6.21 4.82 -20.04
CA GLU A 26 6.40 6.24 -19.73
C GLU A 26 5.09 6.96 -19.40
N ASP A 27 4.05 6.73 -20.20
CA ASP A 27 2.73 7.34 -19.99
C ASP A 27 2.11 6.99 -18.66
N LEU A 28 2.19 5.71 -18.26
CA LEU A 28 1.65 5.24 -16.99
C LEU A 28 2.52 5.72 -15.83
N ALA A 29 3.84 5.68 -15.95
CA ALA A 29 4.77 6.10 -14.90
C ALA A 29 4.59 7.59 -14.56
N SER A 30 4.45 8.45 -15.58
CA SER A 30 4.25 9.90 -15.40
C SER A 30 2.93 10.28 -14.70
N GLN A 31 1.92 9.40 -14.78
CA GLN A 31 0.61 9.60 -14.15
C GLN A 31 0.52 9.06 -12.73
N CYS A 32 1.52 8.27 -12.27
CA CYS A 32 1.49 7.64 -10.96
C CYS A 32 1.87 8.59 -9.83
N ASN A 33 1.05 8.60 -8.81
CA ASN A 33 1.29 9.31 -7.56
C ASN A 33 1.26 8.33 -6.37
N PRO A 34 1.92 8.64 -5.24
CA PRO A 34 1.86 7.82 -4.03
C PRO A 34 0.43 7.60 -3.55
N GLY A 35 0.04 6.35 -3.39
CA GLY A 35 -1.33 5.93 -3.08
C GLY A 35 -2.04 5.27 -4.26
N ASN A 36 -1.62 5.54 -5.51
CA ASN A 36 -2.20 4.86 -6.65
C ASN A 36 -1.90 3.35 -6.65
N PHE A 37 -2.79 2.61 -7.28
CA PHE A 37 -2.68 1.17 -7.49
C PHE A 37 -3.05 0.80 -8.92
N PHE A 38 -2.72 -0.42 -9.31
CA PHE A 38 -3.16 -1.03 -10.57
C PHE A 38 -3.93 -2.30 -10.29
N GLN A 39 -4.90 -2.58 -11.13
CA GLN A 39 -5.46 -3.91 -11.24
C GLN A 39 -4.59 -4.74 -12.20
N ILE A 40 -3.99 -5.81 -11.69
CA ILE A 40 -3.00 -6.62 -12.42
C ILE A 40 -3.45 -8.07 -12.53
N LYS A 41 -3.21 -8.68 -13.69
CA LYS A 41 -3.48 -10.09 -13.94
C LYS A 41 -2.42 -10.66 -14.89
N ALA A 42 -1.93 -11.86 -14.60
CA ALA A 42 -1.10 -12.63 -15.52
C ALA A 42 -1.90 -12.99 -16.78
N ASP A 43 -1.34 -12.77 -17.97
CA ASP A 43 -1.95 -13.17 -19.25
C ASP A 43 -1.59 -14.63 -19.58
N ILE A 44 -2.10 -15.55 -18.77
CA ILE A 44 -1.88 -16.99 -18.94
C ILE A 44 -3.23 -17.65 -19.19
N THR A 45 -3.35 -18.33 -20.32
CA THR A 45 -4.60 -19.00 -20.78
C THR A 45 -5.01 -20.21 -19.95
N SER A 46 -4.08 -20.83 -19.23
CA SER A 46 -4.28 -22.09 -18.51
C SER A 46 -4.75 -21.95 -17.07
N GLN A 47 -4.90 -20.73 -16.54
CA GLN A 47 -5.22 -20.52 -15.13
C GLN A 47 -6.63 -19.96 -14.91
N ASN A 48 -7.38 -20.58 -13.98
CA ASN A 48 -8.77 -20.23 -13.62
C ASN A 48 -8.94 -18.93 -12.82
N TRP A 49 -7.90 -18.09 -12.68
CA TRP A 49 -7.98 -16.82 -11.94
C TRP A 49 -8.63 -15.74 -12.81
N ARG A 50 -9.92 -15.52 -12.58
CA ARG A 50 -10.73 -14.61 -13.41
C ARG A 50 -10.53 -13.14 -13.04
N LEU A 51 -10.37 -12.82 -11.74
CA LEU A 51 -10.30 -11.43 -11.28
C LEU A 51 -8.86 -10.89 -11.28
N PHE A 52 -8.75 -9.64 -11.64
CA PHE A 52 -7.56 -8.84 -11.42
C PHE A 52 -7.24 -8.72 -9.94
N LYS A 53 -6.01 -8.35 -9.61
CA LYS A 53 -5.55 -8.08 -8.24
C LYS A 53 -5.19 -6.62 -8.10
N PRO A 54 -5.78 -5.89 -7.12
CA PRO A 54 -5.34 -4.54 -6.82
C PRO A 54 -3.97 -4.61 -6.17
N ILE A 55 -3.00 -3.96 -6.78
CA ILE A 55 -1.61 -3.92 -6.29
C ILE A 55 -1.16 -2.46 -6.29
N SER A 56 -0.77 -1.98 -5.12
CA SER A 56 -0.26 -0.61 -4.94
C SER A 56 1.07 -0.43 -5.66
N VAL A 57 1.28 0.76 -6.22
CA VAL A 57 2.58 1.15 -6.76
C VAL A 57 3.58 1.20 -5.59
N TYR A 58 4.71 0.54 -5.80
CA TYR A 58 5.80 0.48 -4.82
C TYR A 58 6.88 1.53 -5.13
N ASP A 59 7.19 1.70 -6.41
CA ASP A 59 8.22 2.61 -6.85
C ASP A 59 8.05 3.01 -8.31
N ILE A 60 8.56 4.19 -8.63
CA ILE A 60 8.69 4.70 -10.00
C ILE A 60 10.12 5.17 -10.18
N GLU A 61 10.81 4.55 -11.13
CA GLU A 61 12.15 4.97 -11.57
C GLU A 61 12.09 5.22 -13.08
N GLU A 62 12.27 6.47 -13.50
CA GLU A 62 12.11 6.90 -14.90
C GLU A 62 10.76 6.44 -15.48
N GLU A 63 10.79 5.53 -16.46
CA GLU A 63 9.62 4.98 -17.14
C GLU A 63 9.14 3.65 -16.50
N SER A 64 9.85 3.16 -15.47
CA SER A 64 9.60 1.85 -14.86
C SER A 64 8.71 1.98 -13.63
N ILE A 65 7.68 1.11 -13.58
CA ILE A 65 6.74 0.99 -12.47
C ILE A 65 6.97 -0.34 -11.77
N SER A 66 7.29 -0.28 -10.48
CA SER A 66 7.54 -1.46 -9.67
C SER A 66 6.41 -1.74 -8.68
N PHE A 67 6.14 -3.03 -8.45
CA PHE A 67 5.14 -3.54 -7.54
C PHE A 67 5.76 -4.59 -6.62
N LEU A 68 5.67 -4.39 -5.31
CA LEU A 68 6.09 -5.37 -4.31
C LEU A 68 4.88 -6.19 -3.86
N ILE A 69 4.89 -7.49 -4.11
CA ILE A 69 3.73 -8.37 -3.99
C ILE A 69 4.00 -9.50 -3.00
N LYS A 70 3.15 -9.62 -1.99
CA LYS A 70 3.14 -10.81 -1.12
C LYS A 70 2.40 -11.96 -1.80
N VAL A 71 3.06 -13.11 -1.92
CA VAL A 71 2.52 -14.30 -2.57
C VAL A 71 1.73 -15.12 -1.54
N ILE A 72 0.41 -14.94 -1.49
CA ILE A 72 -0.48 -15.57 -0.51
C ILE A 72 -1.56 -16.45 -1.12
N GLY A 73 -2.07 -16.10 -2.30
CA GLY A 73 -3.20 -16.76 -2.94
C GLY A 73 -2.90 -17.15 -4.38
N GLY A 74 -3.84 -17.81 -5.04
CA GLY A 74 -3.65 -18.30 -6.39
C GLY A 74 -3.34 -17.20 -7.40
N GLY A 75 -3.99 -16.03 -7.32
CA GLY A 75 -3.70 -14.91 -8.23
C GLY A 75 -2.27 -14.38 -8.09
N THR A 76 -1.78 -14.22 -6.86
CA THR A 76 -0.39 -13.78 -6.63
C THR A 76 0.63 -14.90 -6.91
N ARG A 77 0.25 -16.19 -6.73
CA ARG A 77 1.07 -17.32 -7.21
C ARG A 77 1.19 -17.34 -8.73
N ALA A 78 0.10 -17.00 -9.45
CA ALA A 78 0.14 -16.87 -10.90
C ALA A 78 1.10 -15.77 -11.36
N LEU A 79 1.11 -14.62 -10.66
CA LEU A 79 2.08 -13.56 -10.92
C LEU A 79 3.51 -14.02 -10.63
N ALA A 80 3.72 -14.75 -9.53
CA ALA A 80 5.03 -15.26 -9.14
C ALA A 80 5.60 -16.34 -10.08
N ALA A 81 4.75 -16.99 -10.88
CA ALA A 81 5.17 -17.98 -11.88
C ALA A 81 5.59 -17.38 -13.21
N LEU A 82 5.39 -16.07 -13.42
CA LEU A 82 5.80 -15.37 -14.63
C LEU A 82 7.32 -15.26 -14.74
N LYS A 83 7.76 -15.05 -15.98
CA LYS A 83 9.16 -14.77 -16.32
C LYS A 83 9.24 -13.42 -17.04
N THR A 84 10.43 -12.84 -17.07
CA THR A 84 10.74 -11.67 -17.89
C THR A 84 10.30 -11.92 -19.33
N GLY A 85 9.57 -10.97 -19.92
CA GLY A 85 8.97 -11.05 -21.24
C GLY A 85 7.53 -11.61 -21.28
N ASP A 86 7.06 -12.30 -20.23
CA ASP A 86 5.67 -12.73 -20.14
C ASP A 86 4.73 -11.51 -20.06
N LYS A 87 3.51 -11.67 -20.55
CA LYS A 87 2.55 -10.57 -20.64
C LYS A 87 1.72 -10.41 -19.38
N LEU A 88 1.58 -9.16 -18.94
CA LEU A 88 0.67 -8.72 -17.89
C LEU A 88 -0.49 -7.92 -18.49
N LYS A 89 -1.71 -8.25 -18.09
CA LYS A 89 -2.88 -7.40 -18.27
C LYS A 89 -2.96 -6.46 -17.08
N ILE A 90 -2.97 -5.16 -17.34
CA ILE A 90 -3.05 -4.14 -16.30
C ILE A 90 -4.06 -3.06 -16.68
N TYR A 91 -4.67 -2.45 -15.70
CA TYR A 91 -5.32 -1.16 -15.89
C TYR A 91 -5.13 -0.29 -14.65
N GLY A 92 -4.88 0.99 -14.91
CA GLY A 92 -4.51 2.02 -13.95
C GLY A 92 -3.91 3.24 -14.63
N PRO A 93 -3.25 4.12 -13.86
CA PRO A 93 -3.31 4.16 -12.40
C PRO A 93 -4.73 4.41 -11.91
N LEU A 94 -5.07 3.87 -10.74
CA LEU A 94 -6.37 3.93 -10.10
C LEU A 94 -6.26 4.56 -8.71
N GLY A 95 -7.39 5.07 -8.22
CA GLY A 95 -7.51 5.67 -6.90
C GLY A 95 -6.93 7.09 -6.82
N ASN A 96 -7.14 7.73 -5.67
CA ASN A 96 -6.57 9.03 -5.34
C ASN A 96 -5.12 8.87 -4.80
N ALA A 97 -4.50 9.98 -4.42
CA ALA A 97 -3.13 10.01 -3.92
C ALA A 97 -3.05 10.57 -2.49
N PHE A 98 -1.98 10.23 -1.78
CA PHE A 98 -1.65 10.89 -0.53
C PHE A 98 -1.39 12.38 -0.76
N PRO A 99 -1.91 13.29 0.10
CA PRO A 99 -1.49 14.67 0.10
C PRO A 99 -0.01 14.76 0.47
N LEU A 100 0.77 15.46 -0.35
CA LEU A 100 2.19 15.69 -0.05
C LEU A 100 2.34 16.87 0.91
N ARG A 101 3.23 16.76 1.88
CA ARG A 101 3.57 17.81 2.86
C ARG A 101 4.98 18.31 2.63
N GLN A 102 5.26 19.52 3.09
CA GLN A 102 6.59 20.14 3.15
C GLN A 102 6.81 20.67 4.57
N ASP A 103 8.05 20.80 4.97
CA ASP A 103 8.48 21.37 6.25
C ASP A 103 7.74 20.77 7.47
N SER A 104 7.44 19.48 7.40
CA SER A 104 6.61 18.78 8.38
C SER A 104 7.34 17.64 9.06
N LYS A 105 7.01 17.39 10.33
CA LYS A 105 7.41 16.19 11.05
C LYS A 105 6.34 15.12 10.89
N ILE A 106 6.69 14.04 10.19
CA ILE A 106 5.76 13.03 9.70
C ILE A 106 6.02 11.69 10.38
N LEU A 107 4.95 11.07 10.90
CA LEU A 107 4.99 9.67 11.32
C LEU A 107 4.34 8.79 10.23
N MET A 108 5.11 7.85 9.71
CA MET A 108 4.62 6.80 8.81
C MET A 108 4.50 5.48 9.54
N VAL A 109 3.36 4.80 9.40
CA VAL A 109 3.12 3.51 10.06
C VAL A 109 2.56 2.51 9.07
N SER A 110 3.31 1.45 8.79
CA SER A 110 2.84 0.38 7.91
C SER A 110 2.79 -0.99 8.60
N GLY A 111 1.92 -1.86 8.10
CA GLY A 111 1.83 -3.25 8.54
C GLY A 111 1.76 -4.22 7.35
N GLY A 112 2.67 -5.20 7.31
CA GLY A 112 2.67 -6.24 6.28
C GLY A 112 2.68 -5.67 4.85
N THR A 113 1.65 -5.99 4.06
CA THR A 113 1.48 -5.54 2.67
C THR A 113 1.16 -4.05 2.52
N GLY A 114 0.98 -3.32 3.61
CA GLY A 114 0.83 -1.85 3.59
C GLY A 114 2.15 -1.08 3.42
N TYR A 115 3.30 -1.76 3.35
CA TYR A 115 4.60 -1.14 3.15
C TYR A 115 4.76 -0.41 1.79
N PRO A 116 4.41 -1.02 0.63
CA PRO A 116 4.70 -0.46 -0.69
C PRO A 116 4.21 0.98 -0.91
N PRO A 117 2.93 1.33 -0.66
CA PRO A 117 2.45 2.68 -0.94
C PRO A 117 3.12 3.75 -0.06
N LEU A 118 3.53 3.39 1.18
CA LEU A 118 4.25 4.31 2.06
C LEU A 118 5.73 4.43 1.68
N ALA A 119 6.35 3.37 1.19
CA ALA A 119 7.71 3.44 0.66
C ALA A 119 7.79 4.38 -0.55
N PHE A 120 6.82 4.29 -1.47
CA PHE A 120 6.72 5.21 -2.60
C PHE A 120 6.43 6.65 -2.14
N LEU A 121 5.56 6.84 -1.15
CA LEU A 121 5.30 8.15 -0.57
C LEU A 121 6.57 8.76 0.04
N LYS A 122 7.34 7.99 0.83
CA LYS A 122 8.61 8.45 1.44
C LYS A 122 9.59 8.97 0.39
N LYS A 123 9.69 8.31 -0.77
CA LYS A 123 10.54 8.75 -1.89
C LYS A 123 10.08 10.05 -2.57
N ARG A 124 8.79 10.34 -2.51
CA ARG A 124 8.19 11.53 -3.17
C ARG A 124 8.02 12.72 -2.25
N LEU A 125 8.12 12.53 -0.95
CA LEU A 125 8.11 13.62 0.01
C LEU A 125 9.40 14.43 -0.08
N ASP A 126 9.25 15.75 0.06
CA ASP A 126 10.35 16.69 0.04
C ASP A 126 11.35 16.40 1.17
N SER A 127 12.64 16.67 0.92
CA SER A 127 13.72 16.49 1.90
C SER A 127 13.64 17.45 3.09
N SER A 128 12.81 18.49 3.02
CA SER A 128 12.49 19.36 4.16
C SER A 128 11.71 18.65 5.27
N ASN A 129 11.06 17.53 4.95
CA ASN A 129 10.30 16.78 5.94
C ASN A 129 11.20 15.92 6.84
N ASN A 130 10.87 15.89 8.14
CA ASN A 130 11.46 14.96 9.09
C ASN A 130 10.53 13.74 9.23
N ILE A 131 10.93 12.59 8.69
CA ILE A 131 10.09 11.40 8.58
C ILE A 131 10.60 10.32 9.53
N LEU A 132 9.72 9.84 10.41
CA LEU A 132 9.92 8.61 11.18
C LEU A 132 9.02 7.51 10.60
N PHE A 133 9.62 6.45 10.05
CA PHE A 133 8.90 5.35 9.44
C PHE A 133 8.95 4.08 10.29
N LEU A 134 7.80 3.69 10.84
CA LEU A 134 7.62 2.45 11.60
C LEU A 134 6.99 1.38 10.70
N HIS A 135 7.53 0.16 10.73
CA HIS A 135 6.98 -0.95 9.95
C HIS A 135 6.83 -2.20 10.81
N GLY A 136 5.67 -2.86 10.71
CA GLY A 136 5.36 -4.11 11.40
C GLY A 136 5.11 -5.28 10.46
N GLY A 137 5.57 -6.47 10.86
CA GLY A 137 5.33 -7.73 10.15
C GLY A 137 5.02 -8.88 11.09
N ALA A 138 4.62 -10.02 10.55
CA ALA A 138 4.46 -11.25 11.36
C ALA A 138 5.83 -11.79 11.79
N SER A 139 6.81 -11.74 10.90
CA SER A 139 8.18 -12.22 11.09
C SER A 139 9.18 -11.33 10.33
N LYS A 140 10.47 -11.64 10.46
CA LYS A 140 11.56 -10.97 9.72
C LYS A 140 11.36 -10.96 8.19
N ASP A 141 10.66 -11.96 7.65
CA ASP A 141 10.39 -12.06 6.21
C ASP A 141 9.37 -11.03 5.73
N ASP A 142 8.60 -10.44 6.64
CA ASP A 142 7.64 -9.37 6.34
C ASP A 142 8.19 -7.96 6.60
N VAL A 143 9.45 -7.81 7.02
CA VAL A 143 10.04 -6.51 7.35
C VAL A 143 10.88 -5.97 6.20
N PHE A 144 10.65 -4.72 5.85
CA PHE A 144 11.35 -3.95 4.82
C PHE A 144 12.05 -2.72 5.42
N PRO A 145 12.92 -2.03 4.68
CA PRO A 145 13.69 -0.89 5.19
C PRO A 145 12.80 0.20 5.83
N CYS A 146 13.04 0.49 7.10
CA CYS A 146 12.31 1.47 7.92
C CYS A 146 13.21 1.95 9.05
N ASP A 147 12.79 3.00 9.77
CA ASP A 147 13.56 3.53 10.87
C ASP A 147 13.39 2.68 12.16
N CYS A 148 12.19 2.10 12.35
CA CYS A 148 11.92 1.19 13.46
C CYS A 148 11.01 0.04 13.03
N SER A 149 11.45 -1.19 13.26
CA SER A 149 10.74 -2.40 12.86
C SER A 149 10.18 -3.17 14.05
N TYR A 150 9.02 -3.81 13.81
CA TYR A 150 8.31 -4.67 14.76
C TYR A 150 7.98 -6.01 14.13
N THR A 151 8.15 -7.11 14.88
CA THR A 151 7.68 -8.43 14.46
C THR A 151 6.90 -9.09 15.57
N ILE A 152 5.78 -9.73 15.18
CA ILE A 152 4.90 -10.40 16.16
C ILE A 152 5.65 -11.53 16.86
N ASP A 153 6.44 -12.30 16.11
CA ASP A 153 7.23 -13.42 16.62
C ASP A 153 8.54 -13.02 17.33
N GLY A 154 8.95 -11.75 17.19
CA GLY A 154 10.20 -11.23 17.75
C GLY A 154 11.45 -11.65 16.98
N SER A 155 11.32 -12.12 15.73
CA SER A 155 12.44 -12.59 14.91
C SER A 155 13.31 -11.46 14.34
N PHE A 156 12.82 -10.18 14.39
CA PHE A 156 13.57 -9.01 13.98
C PHE A 156 12.98 -7.74 14.61
N GLY A 157 13.85 -6.79 15.00
CA GLY A 157 13.44 -5.53 15.61
C GLY A 157 12.74 -5.69 16.96
N ASN A 158 11.76 -4.86 17.23
CA ASN A 158 10.97 -4.90 18.46
C ASN A 158 9.93 -6.03 18.40
N LYS A 159 9.76 -6.77 19.49
CA LYS A 159 8.73 -7.80 19.58
C LYS A 159 7.36 -7.18 19.86
N GLY A 160 6.38 -7.48 19.00
CA GLY A 160 4.99 -7.05 19.13
C GLY A 160 4.43 -6.41 17.87
N ILE A 161 3.28 -5.76 18.02
CA ILE A 161 2.61 -5.02 16.95
C ILE A 161 3.19 -3.60 16.82
N VAL A 162 3.20 -3.04 15.61
CA VAL A 162 3.81 -1.73 15.31
C VAL A 162 3.15 -0.56 16.08
N THR A 163 1.91 -0.70 16.51
CA THR A 163 1.19 0.33 17.30
C THR A 163 1.51 0.31 18.78
N LYS A 164 2.28 -0.70 19.26
CA LYS A 164 2.52 -0.93 20.69
C LYS A 164 3.08 0.28 21.43
N ASP A 165 4.07 0.93 20.84
CA ASP A 165 4.83 1.99 21.53
C ASP A 165 4.48 3.40 21.02
N ILE A 166 3.47 3.56 20.13
CA ILE A 166 3.11 4.85 19.51
C ILE A 166 2.58 5.85 20.53
N ALA A 167 1.78 5.41 21.51
CA ALA A 167 1.27 6.29 22.55
C ALA A 167 2.41 6.89 23.40
N ASP A 168 3.46 6.13 23.68
CA ASP A 168 4.63 6.60 24.42
C ASP A 168 5.56 7.46 23.54
N LEU A 169 5.61 7.19 22.25
CA LEU A 169 6.29 8.05 21.27
C LEU A 169 5.66 9.44 21.22
N LEU A 170 4.33 9.52 21.14
CA LEU A 170 3.58 10.80 21.09
C LEU A 170 3.69 11.65 22.37
N LYS A 171 4.03 11.04 23.51
CA LYS A 171 4.35 11.81 24.73
C LYS A 171 5.70 12.51 24.65
N LYS A 172 6.62 11.99 23.83
CA LYS A 172 8.00 12.47 23.70
C LYS A 172 8.19 13.37 22.48
N GLU A 173 7.41 13.15 21.43
CA GLU A 173 7.56 13.82 20.15
C GLU A 173 6.20 14.21 19.57
N SER A 174 6.12 15.40 18.99
CA SER A 174 4.96 15.86 18.23
C SER A 174 5.13 15.57 16.74
N PHE A 175 4.04 15.31 16.06
CA PHE A 175 3.99 15.12 14.61
C PHE A 175 2.90 15.99 14.00
N ASP A 176 3.16 16.52 12.80
CA ASP A 176 2.23 17.39 12.07
C ASP A 176 1.24 16.57 11.25
N CYS A 177 1.63 15.35 10.86
CA CYS A 177 0.83 14.47 10.02
C CYS A 177 1.21 13.00 10.23
N ILE A 178 0.23 12.13 10.05
CA ILE A 178 0.39 10.67 10.08
C ILE A 178 -0.05 10.07 8.75
N TYR A 179 0.76 9.18 8.19
CA TYR A 179 0.40 8.35 7.06
C TYR A 179 0.44 6.88 7.45
N SER A 180 -0.58 6.12 7.09
CA SER A 180 -0.59 4.70 7.41
C SER A 180 -1.21 3.82 6.32
N CYS A 181 -0.75 2.55 6.28
CA CYS A 181 -1.32 1.49 5.46
C CYS A 181 -1.07 0.14 6.12
N GLY A 182 -2.07 -0.74 6.11
CA GLY A 182 -1.96 -2.09 6.67
C GLY A 182 -3.28 -2.69 7.11
N PRO A 183 -3.27 -3.71 7.96
CA PRO A 183 -4.48 -4.36 8.45
C PRO A 183 -5.46 -3.40 9.12
N VAL A 184 -6.76 -3.57 8.86
CA VAL A 184 -7.83 -2.69 9.39
C VAL A 184 -7.73 -2.49 10.90
N ASN A 185 -7.48 -3.56 11.67
CA ASN A 185 -7.34 -3.46 13.13
C ASN A 185 -6.15 -2.61 13.56
N MET A 186 -5.05 -2.62 12.80
CA MET A 186 -3.90 -1.74 13.04
C MET A 186 -4.29 -0.27 12.77
N LEU A 187 -4.95 0.01 11.64
CA LEU A 187 -5.38 1.35 11.25
C LEU A 187 -6.39 1.91 12.26
N LYS A 188 -7.36 1.10 12.69
CA LYS A 188 -8.36 1.44 13.71
C LYS A 188 -7.71 1.82 15.05
N THR A 189 -6.78 0.99 15.53
CA THR A 189 -6.04 1.26 16.77
C THR A 189 -5.22 2.53 16.64
N LEU A 190 -4.51 2.70 15.51
CA LEU A 190 -3.70 3.87 15.25
C LEU A 190 -4.54 5.14 15.23
N ALA A 191 -5.68 5.15 14.52
CA ALA A 191 -6.58 6.30 14.43
C ALA A 191 -7.06 6.79 15.81
N GLN A 192 -7.28 5.86 16.76
CA GLN A 192 -7.64 6.21 18.14
C GLN A 192 -6.48 6.82 18.94
N ILE A 193 -5.26 6.27 18.74
CA ILE A 193 -4.07 6.71 19.49
C ILE A 193 -3.61 8.10 19.05
N VAL A 194 -3.66 8.39 17.73
CA VAL A 194 -3.05 9.60 17.17
C VAL A 194 -3.98 10.80 17.11
N ALA A 195 -5.27 10.64 17.36
CA ALA A 195 -6.21 11.76 17.37
C ALA A 195 -5.79 12.85 18.38
N PRO A 196 -5.85 14.15 18.06
CA PRO A 196 -6.45 14.75 16.84
C PRO A 196 -5.44 15.07 15.71
N ILE A 197 -4.28 14.43 15.66
CA ILE A 197 -3.28 14.69 14.61
C ILE A 197 -3.86 14.31 13.24
N PRO A 198 -3.71 15.15 12.19
CA PRO A 198 -4.13 14.81 10.83
C PRO A 198 -3.57 13.45 10.39
N HIS A 199 -4.45 12.51 10.07
CA HIS A 199 -4.08 11.13 9.77
C HIS A 199 -4.72 10.66 8.45
N TYR A 200 -3.89 10.33 7.48
CA TYR A 200 -4.29 9.79 6.18
C TYR A 200 -4.00 8.29 6.15
N VAL A 201 -5.03 7.51 5.84
CA VAL A 201 -4.95 6.05 5.78
C VAL A 201 -5.14 5.57 4.35
N SER A 202 -4.29 4.65 3.91
CA SER A 202 -4.53 3.87 2.70
C SER A 202 -5.32 2.61 3.08
N MET A 203 -6.58 2.56 2.64
CA MET A 203 -7.46 1.43 2.89
C MET A 203 -7.28 0.34 1.84
N GLU A 204 -7.29 -0.91 2.30
CA GLU A 204 -7.30 -2.10 1.43
C GLU A 204 -8.70 -2.74 1.46
N ALA A 205 -9.19 -3.16 0.30
CA ALA A 205 -10.46 -3.88 0.20
C ALA A 205 -10.41 -4.93 -0.92
N TYR A 206 -11.25 -5.94 -0.81
CA TYR A 206 -11.47 -6.83 -1.95
C TYR A 206 -12.13 -6.06 -3.10
N MET A 207 -11.54 -6.15 -4.27
CA MET A 207 -12.01 -5.44 -5.46
C MET A 207 -12.36 -6.40 -6.59
N ALA A 208 -13.49 -6.12 -7.26
CA ALA A 208 -13.84 -6.77 -8.50
C ALA A 208 -13.55 -5.83 -9.68
N CYS A 209 -14.30 -4.73 -9.83
CA CYS A 209 -14.16 -3.84 -10.98
C CYS A 209 -12.98 -2.86 -10.87
N GLY A 210 -12.61 -2.40 -9.68
CA GLY A 210 -11.54 -1.42 -9.45
C GLY A 210 -11.84 0.01 -9.93
N VAL A 211 -13.05 0.27 -10.47
CA VAL A 211 -13.43 1.54 -11.11
C VAL A 211 -14.74 2.14 -10.55
N GLY A 212 -15.14 1.71 -9.36
CA GLY A 212 -16.29 2.28 -8.67
C GLY A 212 -17.68 1.83 -9.11
N VAL A 213 -17.81 0.92 -10.08
CA VAL A 213 -19.09 0.53 -10.66
C VAL A 213 -19.83 -0.54 -9.84
N CYS A 214 -19.10 -1.52 -9.27
CA CYS A 214 -19.71 -2.70 -8.65
C CYS A 214 -20.05 -2.53 -7.16
N TYR A 215 -19.59 -1.49 -6.51
CA TYR A 215 -19.75 -1.22 -5.06
C TYR A 215 -19.26 -2.34 -4.13
N GLY A 216 -18.40 -3.25 -4.61
CA GLY A 216 -17.88 -4.36 -3.81
C GLY A 216 -16.78 -3.99 -2.81
N CYS A 217 -16.21 -2.77 -2.90
CA CYS A 217 -15.12 -2.31 -2.04
C CYS A 217 -15.52 -1.12 -1.15
N VAL A 218 -16.80 -1.00 -0.78
CA VAL A 218 -17.28 0.12 0.03
C VAL A 218 -16.83 -0.01 1.48
N ILE A 219 -16.58 1.14 2.10
CA ILE A 219 -16.35 1.29 3.53
C ILE A 219 -17.34 2.32 4.11
N PRO A 220 -17.79 2.15 5.36
CA PRO A 220 -18.64 3.11 6.05
C PRO A 220 -17.84 4.34 6.46
N THR A 221 -18.38 5.53 6.17
CA THR A 221 -17.82 6.82 6.56
C THR A 221 -18.93 7.75 7.08
N ASN A 222 -18.54 8.86 7.71
CA ASN A 222 -19.49 9.89 8.15
C ASN A 222 -20.17 10.62 6.98
N GLU A 223 -19.69 10.44 5.74
CA GLU A 223 -20.28 10.95 4.50
C GLU A 223 -21.12 9.88 3.77
N GLY A 224 -21.32 8.70 4.37
CA GLY A 224 -21.97 7.54 3.78
C GLY A 224 -20.98 6.46 3.35
N TYR A 225 -21.42 5.55 2.46
CA TYR A 225 -20.56 4.48 1.96
C TYR A 225 -19.69 4.96 0.80
N LEU A 226 -18.37 4.96 0.98
CA LEU A 226 -17.38 5.33 -0.03
C LEU A 226 -16.66 4.10 -0.58
N ARG A 227 -16.32 4.14 -1.86
CA ARG A 227 -15.64 3.04 -2.58
C ARG A 227 -14.13 3.19 -2.49
N VAL A 228 -13.46 2.23 -1.91
CA VAL A 228 -12.00 2.26 -1.77
C VAL A 228 -11.29 2.42 -3.12
N CYS A 229 -11.80 1.80 -4.19
CA CYS A 229 -11.16 1.86 -5.51
C CYS A 229 -11.34 3.17 -6.27
N TYR A 230 -12.34 4.00 -5.93
CA TYR A 230 -12.71 5.18 -6.70
C TYR A 230 -12.64 6.47 -5.86
N ASP A 231 -13.26 6.45 -4.66
CA ASP A 231 -13.27 7.57 -3.73
C ASP A 231 -11.99 7.61 -2.86
N GLY A 232 -11.29 6.44 -2.74
CA GLY A 232 -10.01 6.22 -2.07
C GLY A 232 -8.88 5.86 -3.06
N PRO A 233 -7.89 5.08 -2.63
CA PRO A 233 -7.79 4.34 -1.36
C PRO A 233 -7.39 5.19 -0.16
N ILE A 234 -6.99 6.45 -0.37
CA ILE A 234 -6.53 7.35 0.68
C ILE A 234 -7.73 8.10 1.26
N PHE A 235 -7.90 7.97 2.58
CA PHE A 235 -8.96 8.65 3.35
C PHE A 235 -8.37 9.36 4.56
N GLU A 236 -9.03 10.43 5.00
CA GLU A 236 -8.82 10.97 6.32
C GLU A 236 -9.39 10.00 7.36
N ALA A 237 -8.57 9.58 8.33
CA ALA A 237 -8.94 8.55 9.29
C ALA A 237 -10.18 8.92 10.13
N GLU A 238 -10.40 10.22 10.38
CA GLU A 238 -11.55 10.74 11.12
C GLU A 238 -12.88 10.58 10.37
N LYS A 239 -12.85 10.42 9.04
CA LYS A 239 -14.05 10.20 8.23
C LYS A 239 -14.56 8.76 8.29
N ILE A 240 -13.72 7.81 8.70
CA ILE A 240 -14.03 6.38 8.68
C ILE A 240 -14.79 5.99 9.94
N LEU A 241 -15.91 5.30 9.79
CA LEU A 241 -16.69 4.74 10.89
C LEU A 241 -16.05 3.41 11.36
N TRP A 242 -14.91 3.51 12.04
CA TRP A 242 -14.09 2.37 12.47
C TRP A 242 -14.82 1.29 13.29
N LYS A 243 -15.96 1.60 13.88
CA LYS A 243 -16.76 0.64 14.67
C LYS A 243 -17.56 -0.31 13.78
N GLU A 244 -17.76 0.07 12.52
CA GLU A 244 -18.56 -0.66 11.53
C GLU A 244 -17.69 -1.51 10.56
N LEU A 245 -16.35 -1.47 10.74
CA LEU A 245 -15.36 -2.23 9.98
C LEU A 245 -14.86 -3.48 10.73
#